data_8e209cafcc5a5336bfb574ccf12a05ee
#
_entry.id   8e209cafcc5a5336bfb574ccf12a05ee
#
_cell.length_a   1.000
_cell.length_b   1.000
_cell.length_c   1.000
_cell.angle_alpha   90.00
_cell.angle_beta   90.00
_cell.angle_gamma   90.00
#
_symmetry.space_group_name_H-M   'P 1'
#
loop_
_entity.id
_entity.type
_entity.pdbx_description
1 polymer ?
#
loop_
_entity_poly.entity_id
_entity_poly.type
_entity_poly.pdbx_seq_one_letter_code
_entity_poly.pdbx_strand_id
1 'polypeptide(L)'
;MTLDLVLVCPGCRTRTPERLDVKTLERTGDLLVCECGRQYPIIDGVPIVFADPAEYLRGEIATIVERDLSPAVAALLVAAGPDDAPYPRLLEHLSIYLDAQWGDRAQPRADGAGFALEAVIARLAALPHVGAAVELGCSVGRVLAELAVHAEHVVGVDLQFGALRRARRLLDGERVAFARRISGRHYAPAEIEAGDRVVPAARRQIVCGDALDPPLIPAIYDRVVALNVLDSIARPRQLLAVLDGLCAPGGELILTSPFAWQSSVMHEHERFGGADPAADLAAILTTGDGLGARYQIEDSAELPWTLRRDARSVLSYRTHYVRARRT
;
A
#
# COMPACT_ATOMS: atom_id res chain seq x y z
N MET A 1 24.59 11.45 -4.00
CA MET A 1 23.84 11.22 -5.26
C MET A 1 22.38 11.22 -4.86
N THR A 2 21.63 12.27 -5.15
CA THR A 2 20.19 12.31 -4.91
C THR A 2 19.55 11.18 -5.74
N LEU A 3 18.92 10.22 -5.08
CA LEU A 3 18.10 9.24 -5.77
C LEU A 3 16.92 10.01 -6.37
N ASP A 4 16.94 10.23 -7.68
CA ASP A 4 15.74 10.68 -8.37
C ASP A 4 14.72 9.53 -8.28
N LEU A 5 13.60 9.77 -7.60
CA LEU A 5 12.48 8.82 -7.49
C LEU A 5 11.80 8.68 -8.87
N VAL A 6 12.49 8.06 -9.80
CA VAL A 6 12.06 7.96 -11.20
C VAL A 6 11.16 6.76 -11.38
N LEU A 7 9.99 6.98 -11.98
CA LEU A 7 9.10 5.92 -12.42
C LEU A 7 9.52 5.37 -13.78
N VAL A 8 9.25 4.09 -14.01
CA VAL A 8 9.56 3.39 -15.27
C VAL A 8 8.30 2.93 -15.98
N CYS A 9 8.38 2.85 -17.30
CA CYS A 9 7.28 2.41 -18.14
C CYS A 9 7.07 0.88 -18.01
N PRO A 10 5.93 0.40 -17.49
CA PRO A 10 5.66 -1.03 -17.40
C PRO A 10 5.67 -1.72 -18.77
N GLY A 11 5.16 -1.07 -19.80
CA GLY A 11 5.09 -1.62 -21.15
C GLY A 11 6.41 -1.68 -21.92
N CYS A 12 7.50 -1.12 -21.37
CA CYS A 12 8.84 -1.14 -21.99
C CYS A 12 9.83 -2.02 -21.26
N ARG A 13 9.41 -2.74 -20.23
CA ARG A 13 10.31 -3.66 -19.53
C ARG A 13 10.65 -4.84 -20.43
N THR A 14 11.94 -5.05 -20.63
CA THR A 14 12.45 -6.22 -21.31
C THR A 14 13.39 -6.95 -20.38
N ARG A 15 13.06 -8.19 -20.03
CA ARG A 15 13.89 -9.04 -19.20
C ARG A 15 14.67 -10.03 -20.07
N THR A 16 15.98 -9.98 -19.99
CA THR A 16 16.88 -11.02 -20.49
C THR A 16 17.47 -11.79 -19.30
N PRO A 17 18.13 -12.95 -19.52
CA PRO A 17 18.82 -13.66 -18.43
C PRO A 17 19.87 -12.80 -17.69
N GLU A 18 20.49 -11.86 -18.39
CA GLU A 18 21.60 -11.06 -17.87
C GLU A 18 21.16 -9.69 -17.36
N ARG A 19 19.97 -9.19 -17.78
CA ARG A 19 19.64 -7.79 -17.58
C ARG A 19 18.14 -7.54 -17.65
N LEU A 20 17.68 -6.57 -16.85
CA LEU A 20 16.37 -5.95 -16.94
C LEU A 20 16.54 -4.53 -17.51
N ASP A 21 16.06 -4.33 -18.74
CA ASP A 21 16.00 -3.01 -19.36
C ASP A 21 14.71 -2.31 -18.97
N VAL A 22 14.83 -1.08 -18.54
CA VAL A 22 13.69 -0.21 -18.17
C VAL A 22 13.82 1.13 -18.91
N LYS A 23 12.67 1.74 -19.24
CA LYS A 23 12.62 3.11 -19.73
C LYS A 23 11.95 4.00 -18.71
N THR A 24 12.60 5.11 -18.39
CA THR A 24 12.09 6.10 -17.47
C THR A 24 10.92 6.88 -18.05
N LEU A 25 10.09 7.41 -17.17
CA LEU A 25 8.97 8.27 -17.52
C LEU A 25 9.35 9.74 -17.27
N GLU A 26 9.06 10.60 -18.24
CA GLU A 26 9.27 12.03 -18.13
C GLU A 26 7.95 12.76 -17.89
N ARG A 27 7.95 13.76 -17.01
CA ARG A 27 6.76 14.55 -16.72
C ARG A 27 6.57 15.66 -17.75
N THR A 28 5.37 15.72 -18.33
CA THR A 28 4.95 16.77 -19.25
C THR A 28 3.57 17.27 -18.80
N GLY A 29 3.54 18.33 -17.99
CA GLY A 29 2.29 18.84 -17.39
C GLY A 29 1.66 17.82 -16.43
N ASP A 30 0.44 17.40 -16.75
CA ASP A 30 -0.33 16.41 -16.00
C ASP A 30 -0.21 14.99 -16.57
N LEU A 31 0.86 14.74 -17.33
CA LEU A 31 1.16 13.43 -17.90
C LEU A 31 2.57 12.99 -17.53
N LEU A 32 2.75 11.68 -17.38
CA LEU A 32 4.05 11.02 -17.52
C LEU A 32 4.10 10.40 -18.92
N VAL A 33 5.18 10.62 -19.63
CA VAL A 33 5.36 10.18 -21.03
C VAL A 33 6.58 9.28 -21.13
N CYS A 34 6.43 8.16 -21.84
CA CYS A 34 7.54 7.28 -22.20
C CYS A 34 7.99 7.56 -23.64
N GLU A 35 9.26 7.37 -23.96
CA GLU A 35 9.80 7.40 -25.33
C GLU A 35 9.03 6.48 -26.31
N CYS A 36 8.40 5.42 -25.81
CA CYS A 36 7.57 4.53 -26.63
C CYS A 36 6.22 5.12 -27.04
N GLY A 37 5.92 6.35 -26.62
CA GLY A 37 4.65 7.06 -26.87
C GLY A 37 3.53 6.77 -25.87
N ARG A 38 3.72 5.86 -24.89
CA ARG A 38 2.72 5.66 -23.83
C ARG A 38 2.65 6.87 -22.92
N GLN A 39 1.43 7.20 -22.50
CA GLN A 39 1.13 8.32 -21.62
C GLN A 39 0.35 7.83 -20.41
N TYR A 40 0.65 8.38 -19.25
CA TYR A 40 0.06 8.04 -17.96
C TYR A 40 -0.41 9.31 -17.28
N PRO A 41 -1.68 9.42 -16.89
CA PRO A 41 -2.19 10.64 -16.28
C PRO A 41 -1.70 10.83 -14.86
N ILE A 42 -1.56 12.10 -14.45
CA ILE A 42 -1.34 12.52 -13.07
C ILE A 42 -2.63 13.20 -12.63
N ILE A 43 -3.37 12.59 -11.72
CA ILE A 43 -4.64 13.12 -11.21
C ILE A 43 -4.46 13.40 -9.72
N ASP A 44 -4.87 14.59 -9.27
CA ASP A 44 -4.66 15.04 -7.88
C ASP A 44 -3.22 14.84 -7.38
N GLY A 45 -2.24 14.99 -8.31
CA GLY A 45 -0.81 14.79 -8.04
C GLY A 45 -0.38 13.34 -7.84
N VAL A 46 -1.25 12.36 -8.10
CA VAL A 46 -0.95 10.93 -8.08
C VAL A 46 -0.86 10.41 -9.51
N PRO A 47 0.32 9.93 -9.97
CA PRO A 47 0.45 9.26 -11.26
C PRO A 47 -0.30 7.93 -11.27
N ILE A 48 -0.97 7.61 -12.37
CA ILE A 48 -1.66 6.34 -12.61
C ILE A 48 -0.87 5.58 -13.67
N VAL A 49 -0.10 4.56 -13.26
CA VAL A 49 0.88 3.90 -14.13
C VAL A 49 0.67 2.38 -14.12
N PHE A 50 0.05 1.89 -15.19
CA PHE A 50 -0.23 0.47 -15.43
C PHE A 50 0.28 0.04 -16.81
N ALA A 51 0.46 -1.26 -17.03
CA ALA A 51 0.80 -1.81 -18.35
C ALA A 51 -0.28 -1.48 -19.40
N ASP A 52 -1.56 -1.57 -19.02
CA ASP A 52 -2.73 -1.03 -19.75
C ASP A 52 -3.44 0.03 -18.90
N PRO A 53 -3.06 1.32 -19.02
CA PRO A 53 -3.70 2.39 -18.27
C PRO A 53 -5.16 2.61 -18.68
N ALA A 54 -5.53 2.29 -19.93
CA ALA A 54 -6.89 2.50 -20.40
C ALA A 54 -7.87 1.49 -19.78
N GLU A 55 -7.43 0.26 -19.53
CA GLU A 55 -8.22 -0.75 -18.83
C GLU A 55 -8.50 -0.30 -17.39
N TYR A 56 -7.47 0.10 -16.67
CA TYR A 56 -7.61 0.62 -15.30
C TYR A 56 -8.55 1.83 -15.24
N LEU A 57 -8.33 2.82 -16.11
CA LEU A 57 -9.14 4.03 -16.13
C LEU A 57 -10.62 3.74 -16.43
N ARG A 58 -10.92 2.80 -17.33
CA ARG A 58 -12.31 2.40 -17.60
C ARG A 58 -12.97 1.71 -16.40
N GLY A 59 -12.22 0.86 -15.70
CA GLY A 59 -12.73 0.13 -14.51
C GLY A 59 -12.96 1.04 -13.30
N GLU A 60 -12.07 2.01 -13.10
CA GLU A 60 -12.01 2.81 -11.87
C GLU A 60 -12.47 4.27 -12.05
N ILE A 61 -13.04 4.63 -13.18
CA ILE A 61 -13.41 6.04 -13.49
C ILE A 61 -14.28 6.67 -12.40
N ALA A 62 -15.22 5.92 -11.82
CA ALA A 62 -16.08 6.41 -10.75
C ALA A 62 -15.29 6.80 -9.50
N THR A 63 -14.32 5.98 -9.11
CA THR A 63 -13.43 6.24 -7.97
C THR A 63 -12.47 7.40 -8.25
N ILE A 64 -11.99 7.50 -9.50
CA ILE A 64 -11.06 8.56 -9.92
C ILE A 64 -11.73 9.93 -9.88
N VAL A 65 -12.98 10.06 -10.35
CA VAL A 65 -13.72 11.33 -10.38
C VAL A 65 -14.51 11.62 -9.11
N GLU A 66 -14.45 10.72 -8.12
CA GLU A 66 -15.11 10.88 -6.83
C GLU A 66 -14.65 12.14 -6.10
N ARG A 67 -15.54 12.75 -5.34
CA ARG A 67 -15.25 13.90 -4.46
C ARG A 67 -15.47 13.52 -3.01
N ASP A 68 -14.69 14.11 -2.12
CA ASP A 68 -15.01 14.12 -0.70
C ASP A 68 -16.27 14.96 -0.48
N LEU A 69 -17.33 14.35 0.02
CA LEU A 69 -18.62 14.98 0.27
C LEU A 69 -18.76 15.31 1.76
N SER A 70 -19.54 16.35 2.06
CA SER A 70 -19.87 16.63 3.45
C SER A 70 -20.63 15.44 4.07
N PRO A 71 -20.51 15.20 5.39
CA PRO A 71 -21.18 14.08 6.05
C PRO A 71 -22.69 14.05 5.84
N ALA A 72 -23.34 15.23 5.74
CA ALA A 72 -24.77 15.31 5.48
C ALA A 72 -25.15 14.82 4.08
N VAL A 73 -24.36 15.19 3.05
CA VAL A 73 -24.59 14.73 1.67
C VAL A 73 -24.25 13.24 1.57
N ALA A 74 -23.16 12.79 2.20
CA ALA A 74 -22.80 11.37 2.24
C ALA A 74 -23.92 10.51 2.85
N ALA A 75 -24.53 10.96 3.94
CA ALA A 75 -25.67 10.27 4.58
C ALA A 75 -26.87 10.15 3.63
N LEU A 76 -27.18 11.19 2.87
CA LEU A 76 -28.26 11.15 1.87
C LEU A 76 -27.97 10.14 0.76
N LEU A 77 -26.73 10.09 0.24
CA LEU A 77 -26.35 9.14 -0.79
C LEU A 77 -26.35 7.70 -0.28
N VAL A 78 -25.94 7.47 0.96
CA VAL A 78 -26.03 6.14 1.61
C VAL A 78 -27.49 5.70 1.74
N ALA A 79 -28.41 6.62 2.08
CA ALA A 79 -29.84 6.32 2.21
C ALA A 79 -30.52 6.06 0.85
N ALA A 80 -29.97 6.54 -0.24
CA ALA A 80 -30.56 6.44 -1.58
C ALA A 80 -30.48 5.04 -2.22
N GLY A 81 -29.67 4.12 -1.67
CA GLY A 81 -29.49 2.79 -2.22
C GLY A 81 -29.42 1.67 -1.16
N PRO A 82 -29.29 0.40 -1.56
CA PRO A 82 -29.07 -0.72 -0.65
C PRO A 82 -27.68 -0.67 -0.03
N ASP A 83 -27.46 -1.44 1.06
CA ASP A 83 -26.18 -1.45 1.82
C ASP A 83 -24.99 -1.93 0.99
N ASP A 84 -25.25 -2.74 -0.04
CA ASP A 84 -24.26 -3.29 -0.94
C ASP A 84 -24.05 -2.45 -2.22
N ALA A 85 -24.67 -1.28 -2.31
CA ALA A 85 -24.40 -0.34 -3.39
C ALA A 85 -22.94 0.14 -3.37
N PRO A 86 -22.37 0.55 -4.52
CA PRO A 86 -20.97 0.95 -4.60
C PRO A 86 -20.56 2.04 -3.61
N TYR A 87 -21.38 3.07 -3.41
CA TYR A 87 -21.05 4.19 -2.55
C TYR A 87 -20.98 3.83 -1.05
N PRO A 88 -21.95 3.12 -0.43
CA PRO A 88 -21.82 2.62 0.94
C PRO A 88 -20.59 1.73 1.13
N ARG A 89 -20.28 0.84 0.19
CA ARG A 89 -19.10 -0.02 0.25
C ARG A 89 -17.80 0.79 0.25
N LEU A 90 -17.72 1.82 -0.60
CA LEU A 90 -16.57 2.72 -0.65
C LEU A 90 -16.38 3.46 0.69
N LEU A 91 -17.44 4.04 1.25
CA LEU A 91 -17.38 4.72 2.55
C LEU A 91 -16.99 3.77 3.69
N GLU A 92 -17.51 2.54 3.69
CA GLU A 92 -17.13 1.52 4.68
C GLU A 92 -15.63 1.20 4.57
N HIS A 93 -15.14 0.95 3.37
CA HIS A 93 -13.73 0.66 3.11
C HIS A 93 -12.83 1.81 3.61
N LEU A 94 -13.13 3.05 3.22
CA LEU A 94 -12.39 4.23 3.65
C LEU A 94 -12.43 4.43 5.17
N SER A 95 -13.59 4.25 5.79
CA SER A 95 -13.73 4.31 7.26
C SER A 95 -12.81 3.32 7.95
N ILE A 96 -12.80 2.05 7.49
CA ILE A 96 -11.98 0.98 8.06
C ILE A 96 -10.50 1.32 7.95
N TYR A 97 -10.01 1.67 6.76
CA TYR A 97 -8.57 1.84 6.53
C TYR A 97 -8.02 3.17 7.08
N LEU A 98 -8.83 4.25 7.09
CA LEU A 98 -8.43 5.49 7.75
C LEU A 98 -8.32 5.31 9.27
N ASP A 99 -9.28 4.64 9.91
CA ASP A 99 -9.17 4.31 11.33
C ASP A 99 -8.04 3.31 11.63
N ALA A 100 -7.85 2.28 10.79
CA ALA A 100 -6.81 1.29 11.00
C ALA A 100 -5.39 1.88 10.90
N GLN A 101 -5.17 2.82 9.99
CA GLN A 101 -3.85 3.40 9.76
C GLN A 101 -3.61 4.72 10.51
N TRP A 102 -4.65 5.55 10.71
CA TRP A 102 -4.51 6.88 11.29
C TRP A 102 -5.40 7.11 12.52
N GLY A 103 -6.02 6.06 13.07
CA GLY A 103 -6.99 6.18 14.16
C GLY A 103 -6.42 6.79 15.44
N ASP A 104 -5.11 6.67 15.68
CA ASP A 104 -4.41 7.34 16.77
C ASP A 104 -4.36 8.88 16.62
N ARG A 105 -4.57 9.39 15.40
CA ARG A 105 -4.57 10.83 15.04
C ARG A 105 -5.94 11.35 14.63
N ALA A 106 -6.93 10.49 14.54
CA ALA A 106 -8.28 10.88 14.15
C ALA A 106 -9.02 11.63 15.27
N GLN A 107 -9.82 12.62 14.90
CA GLN A 107 -10.68 13.40 15.78
C GLN A 107 -12.16 13.35 15.33
N PRO A 108 -13.11 13.05 16.24
CA PRO A 108 -12.88 12.46 17.55
C PRO A 108 -12.19 11.08 17.44
N ARG A 109 -11.48 10.66 18.47
CA ARG A 109 -10.96 9.29 18.53
C ARG A 109 -12.11 8.29 18.53
N ALA A 110 -11.92 7.14 17.87
CA ALA A 110 -12.85 6.04 17.96
C ALA A 110 -12.73 5.37 19.34
N ASP A 111 -13.86 4.98 19.91
CA ASP A 111 -13.86 4.14 21.11
C ASP A 111 -13.36 2.73 20.73
N GLY A 112 -12.44 2.18 21.53
CA GLY A 112 -11.89 0.84 21.32
C GLY A 112 -10.81 0.75 20.25
N ALA A 113 -10.69 -0.41 19.62
CA ALA A 113 -9.68 -0.70 18.61
C ALA A 113 -9.94 0.08 17.31
N GLY A 114 -9.09 1.04 17.00
CA GLY A 114 -9.16 1.80 15.74
C GLY A 114 -7.82 1.89 15.03
N PHE A 115 -6.70 1.67 15.74
CA PHE A 115 -5.36 1.79 15.19
C PHE A 115 -4.68 0.42 15.13
N ALA A 116 -4.50 -0.10 13.92
CA ALA A 116 -3.99 -1.46 13.69
C ALA A 116 -2.45 -1.54 13.68
N LEU A 117 -1.77 -0.42 13.49
CA LEU A 117 -0.33 -0.40 13.15
C LEU A 117 0.61 -0.27 14.34
N GLU A 118 0.12 -0.15 15.58
CA GLU A 118 0.94 0.15 16.77
C GLU A 118 2.16 -0.79 16.89
N ALA A 119 1.92 -2.09 16.81
CA ALA A 119 2.97 -3.09 16.96
C ALA A 119 3.99 -3.09 15.79
N VAL A 120 3.54 -2.77 14.58
CA VAL A 120 4.40 -2.64 13.40
C VAL A 120 5.24 -1.37 13.51
N ILE A 121 4.63 -0.23 13.84
CA ILE A 121 5.33 1.05 13.99
C ILE A 121 6.41 0.97 15.07
N ALA A 122 6.13 0.32 16.19
CA ALA A 122 7.13 0.11 17.23
C ALA A 122 8.38 -0.64 16.72
N ARG A 123 8.20 -1.60 15.79
CA ARG A 123 9.33 -2.29 15.15
C ARG A 123 10.04 -1.43 14.13
N LEU A 124 9.31 -0.68 13.31
CA LEU A 124 9.91 0.24 12.33
C LEU A 124 10.75 1.33 13.02
N ALA A 125 10.28 1.84 14.16
CA ALA A 125 10.97 2.87 14.94
C ALA A 125 12.33 2.43 15.48
N ALA A 126 12.58 1.13 15.62
CA ALA A 126 13.85 0.57 16.08
C ALA A 126 14.85 0.33 14.93
N LEU A 127 14.46 0.55 13.67
CA LEU A 127 15.30 0.25 12.52
C LEU A 127 16.27 1.40 12.21
N PRO A 128 17.45 1.07 11.64
CA PRO A 128 18.41 2.08 11.21
C PRO A 128 17.87 2.93 10.06
N HIS A 129 18.43 4.11 9.89
CA HIS A 129 18.16 4.98 8.75
C HIS A 129 18.75 4.38 7.46
N VAL A 130 18.01 4.51 6.35
CA VAL A 130 18.38 3.99 5.02
C VAL A 130 18.25 5.07 3.94
N GLY A 131 18.81 4.83 2.74
CA GLY A 131 18.69 5.76 1.61
C GLY A 131 17.29 5.73 1.01
N ALA A 132 16.80 4.55 0.63
CA ALA A 132 15.50 4.42 -0.03
C ALA A 132 14.65 3.29 0.55
N ALA A 133 13.37 3.58 0.77
CA ALA A 133 12.38 2.58 1.17
C ALA A 133 11.18 2.60 0.22
N VAL A 134 10.58 1.43 0.01
CA VAL A 134 9.37 1.28 -0.79
C VAL A 134 8.32 0.47 -0.04
N GLU A 135 7.06 0.87 -0.14
CA GLU A 135 5.91 0.12 0.36
C GLU A 135 4.98 -0.24 -0.80
N LEU A 136 4.76 -1.55 -1.01
CA LEU A 136 3.74 -2.06 -1.92
C LEU A 136 2.46 -2.36 -1.12
N GLY A 137 1.34 -1.77 -1.54
CA GLY A 137 0.08 -1.77 -0.79
C GLY A 137 0.04 -0.68 0.29
N CYS A 138 0.48 0.54 -0.03
CA CYS A 138 0.61 1.63 0.96
C CYS A 138 -0.73 2.25 1.41
N SER A 139 -1.84 1.96 0.73
CA SER A 139 -3.19 2.40 1.09
C SER A 139 -3.24 3.92 1.40
N VAL A 140 -3.66 4.30 2.61
CA VAL A 140 -3.76 5.70 3.04
C VAL A 140 -2.46 6.26 3.64
N GLY A 141 -1.32 5.59 3.44
CA GLY A 141 0.04 6.13 3.54
C GLY A 141 0.63 6.28 4.95
N ARG A 142 0.06 5.66 6.00
CA ARG A 142 0.62 5.79 7.34
C ARG A 142 1.99 5.16 7.47
N VAL A 143 2.16 3.94 6.98
CA VAL A 143 3.45 3.25 7.08
C VAL A 143 4.50 3.95 6.21
N LEU A 144 4.10 4.49 5.06
CA LEU A 144 4.98 5.33 4.24
C LEU A 144 5.49 6.56 5.01
N ALA A 145 4.61 7.19 5.84
CA ALA A 145 5.00 8.29 6.71
C ALA A 145 6.01 7.86 7.80
N GLU A 146 5.82 6.68 8.39
CA GLU A 146 6.76 6.13 9.37
C GLU A 146 8.10 5.75 8.74
N LEU A 147 8.07 5.16 7.54
CA LEU A 147 9.30 4.85 6.78
C LEU A 147 10.10 6.13 6.49
N ALA A 148 9.43 7.23 6.18
CA ALA A 148 10.09 8.51 5.91
C ALA A 148 10.85 9.10 7.12
N VAL A 149 10.55 8.67 8.35
CA VAL A 149 11.36 9.01 9.52
C VAL A 149 12.73 8.33 9.49
N HIS A 150 12.79 7.16 8.87
CA HIS A 150 13.98 6.28 8.84
C HIS A 150 14.53 6.04 7.41
N ALA A 151 14.17 6.87 6.44
CA ALA A 151 14.69 6.80 5.07
C ALA A 151 14.83 8.19 4.47
N GLU A 152 15.82 8.41 3.60
CA GLU A 152 15.96 9.67 2.87
C GLU A 152 14.82 9.85 1.86
N HIS A 153 14.44 8.76 1.18
CA HIS A 153 13.40 8.73 0.16
C HIS A 153 12.45 7.56 0.37
N VAL A 154 11.16 7.80 0.13
CA VAL A 154 10.13 6.77 0.26
C VAL A 154 9.25 6.72 -0.99
N VAL A 155 8.87 5.51 -1.39
CA VAL A 155 7.93 5.29 -2.49
C VAL A 155 6.77 4.45 -1.99
N GLY A 156 5.54 4.86 -2.31
CA GLY A 156 4.33 4.10 -2.05
C GLY A 156 3.63 3.70 -3.35
N VAL A 157 3.26 2.44 -3.48
CA VAL A 157 2.47 1.91 -4.59
C VAL A 157 1.20 1.29 -4.04
N ASP A 158 0.06 1.63 -4.62
CA ASP A 158 -1.21 0.98 -4.31
C ASP A 158 -2.12 0.96 -5.54
N LEU A 159 -3.03 0.00 -5.57
CA LEU A 159 -4.04 -0.11 -6.63
C LEU A 159 -5.19 0.89 -6.44
N GLN A 160 -5.48 1.27 -5.20
CA GLN A 160 -6.65 2.06 -4.81
C GLN A 160 -6.40 3.57 -4.92
N PHE A 161 -6.76 4.17 -6.06
CA PHE A 161 -6.56 5.61 -6.30
C PHE A 161 -7.18 6.48 -5.21
N GLY A 162 -8.40 6.15 -4.75
CA GLY A 162 -9.08 6.90 -3.69
C GLY A 162 -8.33 6.92 -2.36
N ALA A 163 -7.63 5.82 -2.01
CA ALA A 163 -6.78 5.75 -0.83
C ALA A 163 -5.51 6.61 -1.01
N LEU A 164 -4.84 6.50 -2.16
CA LEU A 164 -3.63 7.26 -2.48
C LEU A 164 -3.87 8.76 -2.53
N ARG A 165 -5.02 9.22 -3.05
CA ARG A 165 -5.40 10.63 -3.02
C ARG A 165 -5.44 11.16 -1.58
N ARG A 166 -5.96 10.38 -0.64
CA ARG A 166 -6.00 10.73 0.78
C ARG A 166 -4.63 10.60 1.45
N ALA A 167 -3.86 9.57 1.11
CA ALA A 167 -2.47 9.44 1.53
C ALA A 167 -1.65 10.67 1.16
N ARG A 168 -1.74 11.10 -0.11
CA ARG A 168 -1.04 12.28 -0.58
C ARG A 168 -1.41 13.53 0.23
N ARG A 169 -2.70 13.80 0.42
CA ARG A 169 -3.18 14.95 1.19
C ARG A 169 -2.67 14.94 2.64
N LEU A 170 -2.73 13.78 3.31
CA LEU A 170 -2.20 13.62 4.67
C LEU A 170 -0.70 13.88 4.72
N LEU A 171 0.06 13.32 3.79
CA LEU A 171 1.50 13.50 3.73
C LEU A 171 1.91 14.93 3.32
N ASP A 172 1.02 15.69 2.63
CA ASP A 172 1.18 17.13 2.38
C ASP A 172 0.86 17.99 3.62
N GLY A 173 0.34 17.39 4.70
CA GLY A 173 -0.08 18.11 5.90
C GLY A 173 -1.50 18.66 5.82
N GLU A 174 -2.27 18.26 4.81
CA GLU A 174 -3.68 18.64 4.73
C GLU A 174 -4.51 17.82 5.73
N ARG A 175 -5.59 18.43 6.20
CA ARG A 175 -6.62 17.75 6.96
C ARG A 175 -7.50 16.90 6.03
N VAL A 176 -7.72 15.65 6.39
CA VAL A 176 -8.60 14.73 5.66
C VAL A 176 -9.82 14.41 6.50
N ALA A 177 -10.98 14.90 6.07
CA ALA A 177 -12.26 14.52 6.65
C ALA A 177 -12.78 13.22 6.02
N PHE A 178 -13.45 12.40 6.82
CA PHE A 178 -14.10 11.18 6.35
C PHE A 178 -15.36 10.86 7.14
N ALA A 179 -16.22 10.03 6.56
CA ALA A 179 -17.41 9.52 7.20
C ALA A 179 -17.06 8.23 7.96
N ARG A 180 -16.94 8.31 9.28
CA ARG A 180 -16.68 7.15 10.13
C ARG A 180 -17.97 6.35 10.36
N ARG A 181 -17.95 5.07 10.06
CA ARG A 181 -19.11 4.20 10.29
C ARG A 181 -19.37 3.98 11.79
N ILE A 182 -20.60 4.23 12.21
CA ILE A 182 -21.04 4.04 13.61
C ILE A 182 -21.79 2.72 13.75
N SER A 183 -22.84 2.50 12.93
CA SER A 183 -23.57 1.24 12.86
C SER A 183 -24.50 1.23 11.65
N GLY A 184 -24.65 0.10 10.96
CA GLY A 184 -25.50 0.00 9.78
C GLY A 184 -25.16 1.07 8.75
N ARG A 185 -26.11 1.94 8.43
CA ARG A 185 -25.97 3.08 7.50
C ARG A 185 -25.64 4.41 8.18
N HIS A 186 -25.37 4.40 9.49
CA HIS A 186 -25.09 5.61 10.23
C HIS A 186 -23.59 5.90 10.26
N TYR A 187 -23.22 7.08 9.83
CA TYR A 187 -21.87 7.59 9.81
C TYR A 187 -21.79 8.89 10.61
N ALA A 188 -20.68 9.14 11.25
CA ALA A 188 -20.34 10.38 11.91
C ALA A 188 -19.12 11.02 11.25
N PRO A 189 -19.03 12.36 11.26
CA PRO A 189 -17.84 13.04 10.77
C PRO A 189 -16.63 12.70 11.64
N ALA A 190 -15.50 12.46 10.99
CA ALA A 190 -14.19 12.38 11.61
C ALA A 190 -13.16 13.04 10.69
N GLU A 191 -12.05 13.46 11.25
CA GLU A 191 -10.95 14.07 10.51
C GLU A 191 -9.60 13.62 11.03
N ILE A 192 -8.60 13.63 10.17
CA ILE A 192 -7.23 13.23 10.46
C ILE A 192 -6.29 14.35 10.07
N GLU A 193 -5.31 14.61 10.91
CA GLU A 193 -4.14 15.44 10.62
C GLU A 193 -2.87 14.61 10.83
N ALA A 194 -1.97 14.61 9.84
CA ALA A 194 -0.73 13.84 9.93
C ALA A 194 0.23 14.38 11.01
N GLY A 195 0.16 15.67 11.34
CA GLY A 195 1.00 16.31 12.36
C GLY A 195 2.48 16.21 11.99
N ASP A 196 3.28 15.59 12.86
CA ASP A 196 4.71 15.36 12.66
C ASP A 196 5.06 14.28 11.60
N ARG A 197 4.05 13.67 10.98
CA ARG A 197 4.18 12.65 9.92
C ARG A 197 4.00 13.22 8.50
N VAL A 198 4.10 14.53 8.36
CA VAL A 198 4.18 15.19 7.04
C VAL A 198 5.50 14.81 6.37
N VAL A 199 5.43 14.46 5.09
CA VAL A 199 6.60 14.07 4.30
C VAL A 199 6.74 15.03 3.12
N PRO A 200 7.84 15.76 2.98
CA PRO A 200 8.05 16.67 1.85
C PRO A 200 7.97 15.96 0.50
N ALA A 201 7.36 16.61 -0.49
CA ALA A 201 7.17 16.05 -1.83
C ALA A 201 8.49 15.62 -2.50
N ALA A 202 9.59 16.31 -2.22
CA ALA A 202 10.92 15.96 -2.73
C ALA A 202 11.48 14.64 -2.16
N ARG A 203 10.91 14.14 -1.05
CA ARG A 203 11.36 12.92 -0.37
C ARG A 203 10.41 11.73 -0.59
N ARG A 204 9.29 11.94 -1.27
CA ARG A 204 8.30 10.89 -1.48
C ARG A 204 7.83 10.81 -2.92
N GLN A 205 7.46 9.61 -3.33
CA GLN A 205 6.71 9.31 -4.54
C GLN A 205 5.50 8.44 -4.14
N ILE A 206 4.30 8.82 -4.58
CA ILE A 206 3.10 7.99 -4.47
C ILE A 206 2.60 7.71 -5.88
N VAL A 207 2.33 6.45 -6.18
CA VAL A 207 1.89 6.04 -7.51
C VAL A 207 0.76 5.01 -7.43
N CYS A 208 -0.26 5.23 -8.25
CA CYS A 208 -1.32 4.24 -8.47
C CYS A 208 -0.81 3.23 -9.50
N GLY A 209 -0.63 1.97 -9.05
CA GLY A 209 -0.02 0.92 -9.85
C GLY A 209 -0.25 -0.46 -9.27
N ASP A 210 0.08 -1.48 -10.07
CA ASP A 210 -0.03 -2.89 -9.68
C ASP A 210 1.20 -3.30 -8.86
N ALA A 211 0.99 -3.85 -7.66
CA ALA A 211 2.06 -4.40 -6.84
C ALA A 211 2.77 -5.60 -7.49
N LEU A 212 2.13 -6.29 -8.45
CA LEU A 212 2.76 -7.36 -9.23
C LEU A 212 3.58 -6.86 -10.42
N ASP A 213 3.40 -5.60 -10.80
CA ASP A 213 4.15 -4.94 -11.88
C ASP A 213 4.40 -3.45 -11.56
N PRO A 214 5.00 -3.12 -10.40
CA PRO A 214 5.16 -1.75 -9.96
C PRO A 214 6.06 -0.97 -10.92
N PRO A 215 5.73 0.30 -11.26
CA PRO A 215 6.50 1.10 -12.22
C PRO A 215 7.78 1.68 -11.60
N LEU A 216 8.60 0.81 -11.02
CA LEU A 216 9.75 1.16 -10.19
C LEU A 216 11.06 0.62 -10.77
N ILE A 217 12.16 1.31 -10.48
CA ILE A 217 13.50 0.84 -10.79
C ILE A 217 13.85 -0.33 -9.86
N PRO A 218 14.35 -1.45 -10.40
CA PRO A 218 14.71 -2.62 -9.59
C PRO A 218 16.01 -2.42 -8.82
N ALA A 219 16.16 -3.19 -7.74
CA ALA A 219 17.39 -3.38 -6.95
C ALA A 219 18.01 -2.09 -6.37
N ILE A 220 17.19 -1.09 -6.04
CA ILE A 220 17.68 0.18 -5.48
C ILE A 220 17.13 0.48 -4.08
N TYR A 221 16.17 -0.30 -3.58
CA TYR A 221 15.53 -0.02 -2.29
C TYR A 221 16.22 -0.80 -1.17
N ASP A 222 16.76 -0.07 -0.19
CA ASP A 222 17.38 -0.66 1.00
C ASP A 222 16.36 -1.36 1.90
N ARG A 223 15.10 -0.89 1.84
CA ARG A 223 13.97 -1.45 2.62
C ARG A 223 12.74 -1.58 1.73
N VAL A 224 12.25 -2.80 1.60
CA VAL A 224 11.04 -3.13 0.82
C VAL A 224 9.97 -3.67 1.75
N VAL A 225 8.80 -3.05 1.76
CA VAL A 225 7.74 -3.33 2.73
C VAL A 225 6.45 -3.74 2.00
N ALA A 226 5.78 -4.76 2.50
CA ALA A 226 4.43 -5.14 2.07
C ALA A 226 3.64 -5.67 3.29
N LEU A 227 2.67 -4.89 3.76
CA LEU A 227 1.89 -5.22 4.94
C LEU A 227 0.49 -5.71 4.58
N ASN A 228 0.19 -6.98 4.88
CA ASN A 228 -1.09 -7.65 4.63
C ASN A 228 -1.53 -7.56 3.14
N VAL A 229 -0.56 -7.64 2.23
CA VAL A 229 -0.80 -7.67 0.78
C VAL A 229 -0.75 -9.10 0.25
N LEU A 230 0.09 -9.94 0.85
CA LEU A 230 0.40 -11.28 0.37
C LEU A 230 -0.83 -12.19 0.22
N ASP A 231 -1.80 -12.07 1.12
CA ASP A 231 -3.04 -12.84 1.14
C ASP A 231 -4.22 -12.15 0.40
N SER A 232 -3.96 -10.95 -0.13
CA SER A 232 -4.95 -10.11 -0.84
C SER A 232 -4.63 -9.90 -2.31
N ILE A 233 -3.68 -10.66 -2.87
CA ILE A 233 -3.23 -10.54 -4.25
C ILE A 233 -3.36 -11.87 -5.00
N ALA A 234 -3.58 -11.83 -6.31
CA ALA A 234 -3.86 -13.03 -7.08
C ALA A 234 -2.70 -14.04 -7.12
N ARG A 235 -1.45 -13.56 -7.06
CA ARG A 235 -0.23 -14.37 -7.23
C ARG A 235 0.82 -14.04 -6.17
N PRO A 236 0.71 -14.59 -4.95
CA PRO A 236 1.59 -14.25 -3.83
C PRO A 236 3.07 -14.59 -4.06
N ARG A 237 3.38 -15.70 -4.75
CA ARG A 237 4.77 -16.04 -5.12
C ARG A 237 5.38 -15.03 -6.10
N GLN A 238 4.59 -14.50 -7.02
CA GLN A 238 5.04 -13.43 -7.90
C GLN A 238 5.29 -12.13 -7.11
N LEU A 239 4.44 -11.82 -6.14
CA LEU A 239 4.68 -10.67 -5.26
C LEU A 239 6.03 -10.79 -4.54
N LEU A 240 6.34 -11.97 -3.96
CA LEU A 240 7.64 -12.19 -3.33
C LEU A 240 8.81 -11.98 -4.30
N ALA A 241 8.69 -12.47 -5.54
CA ALA A 241 9.72 -12.25 -6.57
C ALA A 241 9.84 -10.76 -6.98
N VAL A 242 8.74 -10.01 -6.99
CA VAL A 242 8.76 -8.56 -7.23
C VAL A 242 9.45 -7.82 -6.08
N LEU A 243 9.11 -8.15 -4.84
CA LEU A 243 9.74 -7.55 -3.64
C LEU A 243 11.24 -7.82 -3.62
N ASP A 244 11.67 -9.05 -3.92
CA ASP A 244 13.08 -9.41 -4.07
C ASP A 244 13.75 -8.63 -5.19
N GLY A 245 13.07 -8.49 -6.35
CA GLY A 245 13.58 -7.71 -7.49
C GLY A 245 13.76 -6.22 -7.22
N LEU A 246 13.00 -5.65 -6.28
CA LEU A 246 13.14 -4.25 -5.84
C LEU A 246 14.23 -4.06 -4.79
N CYS A 247 14.50 -5.09 -3.99
CA CYS A 247 15.42 -5.03 -2.86
C CYS A 247 16.87 -4.92 -3.34
N ALA A 248 17.58 -3.91 -2.87
CA ALA A 248 19.00 -3.74 -3.12
C ALA A 248 19.84 -4.87 -2.50
N PRO A 249 21.04 -5.17 -3.02
CA PRO A 249 21.97 -6.07 -2.33
C PRO A 249 22.23 -5.60 -0.90
N GLY A 250 22.11 -6.52 0.07
CA GLY A 250 22.21 -6.20 1.50
C GLY A 250 21.02 -5.44 2.10
N GLY A 251 20.00 -5.14 1.31
CA GLY A 251 18.74 -4.56 1.76
C GLY A 251 17.87 -5.54 2.55
N GLU A 252 16.67 -5.12 2.94
CA GLU A 252 15.77 -5.93 3.75
C GLU A 252 14.34 -5.95 3.23
N LEU A 253 13.64 -7.06 3.44
CA LEU A 253 12.21 -7.21 3.27
C LEU A 253 11.52 -7.15 4.63
N ILE A 254 10.39 -6.42 4.69
CA ILE A 254 9.49 -6.41 5.85
C ILE A 254 8.10 -6.77 5.35
N LEU A 255 7.60 -7.90 5.80
CA LEU A 255 6.33 -8.46 5.36
C LEU A 255 5.42 -8.70 6.56
N THR A 256 4.11 -8.49 6.37
CA THR A 256 3.11 -9.07 7.26
C THR A 256 2.03 -9.78 6.46
N SER A 257 1.45 -10.83 7.03
CA SER A 257 0.27 -11.48 6.47
C SER A 257 -0.50 -12.22 7.56
N PRO A 258 -1.82 -12.07 7.65
CA PRO A 258 -2.67 -12.95 8.44
C PRO A 258 -2.94 -14.29 7.74
N PHE A 259 -2.46 -14.46 6.49
CA PHE A 259 -2.72 -15.62 5.63
C PHE A 259 -4.22 -15.93 5.50
N ALA A 260 -5.03 -14.89 5.46
CA ALA A 260 -6.49 -15.01 5.40
C ALA A 260 -7.02 -15.37 3.99
N TRP A 261 -6.13 -15.52 3.02
CA TRP A 261 -6.34 -15.97 1.64
C TRP A 261 -7.70 -15.59 1.06
N GLN A 262 -7.81 -14.41 0.45
CA GLN A 262 -9.04 -13.91 -0.14
C GLN A 262 -9.43 -14.70 -1.41
N SER A 263 -10.37 -15.64 -1.27
CA SER A 263 -10.80 -16.52 -2.38
C SER A 263 -11.46 -15.80 -3.54
N SER A 264 -11.94 -14.58 -3.35
CA SER A 264 -12.44 -13.71 -4.43
C SER A 264 -11.34 -13.15 -5.34
N VAL A 265 -10.08 -13.16 -4.87
CA VAL A 265 -8.92 -12.59 -5.57
C VAL A 265 -7.96 -13.68 -6.01
N MET A 266 -7.79 -14.72 -5.20
CA MET A 266 -6.74 -15.73 -5.35
C MET A 266 -7.32 -17.13 -5.51
N HIS A 267 -6.87 -17.85 -6.54
CA HIS A 267 -7.18 -19.27 -6.69
C HIS A 267 -6.45 -20.12 -5.64
N GLU A 268 -7.05 -21.25 -5.25
CA GLU A 268 -6.52 -22.11 -4.19
C GLU A 268 -5.11 -22.62 -4.48
N HIS A 269 -4.80 -22.94 -5.74
CA HIS A 269 -3.48 -23.45 -6.15
C HIS A 269 -2.36 -22.38 -6.10
N GLU A 270 -2.70 -21.10 -6.00
CA GLU A 270 -1.73 -20.02 -5.83
C GLU A 270 -1.31 -19.83 -4.36
N ARG A 271 -2.11 -20.34 -3.43
CA ARG A 271 -1.82 -20.26 -1.99
C ARG A 271 -0.61 -21.11 -1.68
N PHE A 272 0.20 -20.68 -0.75
CA PHE A 272 1.27 -21.48 -0.20
C PHE A 272 1.07 -21.66 1.31
N GLY A 273 1.79 -22.61 1.88
CA GLY A 273 1.83 -22.75 3.31
C GLY A 273 0.84 -23.70 3.92
N GLY A 274 0.26 -24.61 3.20
CA GLY A 274 -0.49 -25.72 3.78
C GLY A 274 -1.12 -25.42 5.15
N ALA A 275 -0.70 -26.16 6.17
CA ALA A 275 -1.11 -25.97 7.57
C ALA A 275 -0.28 -24.90 8.31
N ASP A 276 0.91 -24.55 7.82
CA ASP A 276 1.81 -23.56 8.43
C ASP A 276 2.40 -22.62 7.36
N PRO A 277 1.62 -21.62 6.91
CA PRO A 277 2.08 -20.69 5.89
C PRO A 277 3.24 -19.78 6.34
N ALA A 278 3.40 -19.56 7.65
CA ALA A 278 4.52 -18.78 8.17
C ALA A 278 5.85 -19.56 8.02
N ALA A 279 5.85 -20.86 8.29
CA ALA A 279 7.02 -21.72 8.06
C ALA A 279 7.37 -21.80 6.57
N ASP A 280 6.38 -21.90 5.68
CA ASP A 280 6.62 -21.92 4.23
C ASP A 280 7.18 -20.58 3.73
N LEU A 281 6.66 -19.45 4.20
CA LEU A 281 7.23 -18.13 3.88
C LEU A 281 8.68 -18.05 4.33
N ALA A 282 8.99 -18.49 5.55
CA ALA A 282 10.35 -18.52 6.07
C ALA A 282 11.27 -19.44 5.22
N ALA A 283 10.78 -20.61 4.78
CA ALA A 283 11.51 -21.52 3.91
C ALA A 283 11.79 -20.88 2.53
N ILE A 284 10.80 -20.24 1.90
CA ILE A 284 10.96 -19.53 0.63
C ILE A 284 12.06 -18.47 0.75
N LEU A 285 12.01 -17.63 1.79
CA LEU A 285 12.98 -16.56 2.00
C LEU A 285 14.40 -17.12 2.24
N THR A 286 14.55 -18.12 3.08
CA THR A 286 15.88 -18.66 3.45
C THR A 286 16.50 -19.51 2.35
N THR A 287 15.72 -20.24 1.58
CA THR A 287 16.22 -21.03 0.44
C THR A 287 16.37 -20.22 -0.83
N GLY A 288 15.63 -19.12 -0.98
CA GLY A 288 15.55 -18.34 -2.21
C GLY A 288 14.68 -19.00 -3.28
N ASP A 289 13.75 -19.89 -2.91
CA ASP A 289 12.88 -20.58 -3.87
C ASP A 289 12.00 -19.60 -4.66
N GLY A 290 12.24 -19.53 -5.97
CA GLY A 290 11.58 -18.58 -6.87
C GLY A 290 12.03 -17.11 -6.73
N LEU A 291 13.09 -16.84 -5.95
CA LEU A 291 13.68 -15.50 -5.76
C LEU A 291 15.05 -15.41 -6.44
N GLY A 292 15.55 -14.19 -6.64
CA GLY A 292 16.89 -13.93 -7.15
C GLY A 292 17.98 -13.95 -6.08
N ALA A 293 17.59 -14.00 -4.79
CA ALA A 293 18.51 -14.04 -3.66
C ALA A 293 17.95 -14.89 -2.50
N ARG A 294 18.81 -15.14 -1.52
CA ARG A 294 18.42 -15.72 -0.23
C ARG A 294 18.31 -14.60 0.81
N TYR A 295 17.61 -14.91 1.89
CA TYR A 295 17.40 -13.96 2.97
C TYR A 295 17.68 -14.62 4.32
N GLN A 296 18.30 -13.86 5.20
CA GLN A 296 18.44 -14.23 6.61
C GLN A 296 17.31 -13.57 7.40
N ILE A 297 16.49 -14.36 8.08
CA ILE A 297 15.45 -13.84 8.95
C ILE A 297 16.10 -13.22 10.18
N GLU A 298 15.85 -11.92 10.40
CA GLU A 298 16.40 -11.17 11.54
C GLU A 298 15.37 -10.95 12.65
N ASP A 299 14.08 -10.90 12.29
CA ASP A 299 12.98 -10.76 13.26
C ASP A 299 11.73 -11.47 12.71
N SER A 300 10.98 -12.12 13.60
CA SER A 300 9.72 -12.79 13.27
C SER A 300 8.83 -12.81 14.50
N ALA A 301 7.55 -12.46 14.30
CA ALA A 301 6.58 -12.40 15.40
C ALA A 301 5.14 -12.49 14.91
N GLU A 302 4.25 -12.95 15.80
CA GLU A 302 2.81 -12.82 15.64
C GLU A 302 2.34 -11.50 16.25
N LEU A 303 1.77 -10.62 15.43
CA LEU A 303 1.31 -9.31 15.87
C LEU A 303 -0.22 -9.21 15.88
N PRO A 304 -0.80 -8.48 16.84
CA PRO A 304 -2.22 -8.16 16.78
C PRO A 304 -2.48 -7.17 15.64
N TRP A 305 -3.56 -7.38 14.93
CA TRP A 305 -4.04 -6.50 13.89
C TRP A 305 -5.55 -6.39 13.98
N THR A 306 -6.09 -5.18 14.17
CA THR A 306 -7.52 -4.97 14.34
C THR A 306 -8.05 -3.99 13.31
N LEU A 307 -9.15 -4.35 12.67
CA LEU A 307 -9.89 -3.50 11.76
C LEU A 307 -11.26 -3.18 12.36
N ARG A 308 -11.49 -1.92 12.68
CA ARG A 308 -12.76 -1.45 13.19
C ARG A 308 -13.73 -1.26 12.02
N ARG A 309 -14.70 -2.14 11.90
CA ARG A 309 -15.75 -2.03 10.89
C ARG A 309 -16.75 -0.94 11.24
N ASP A 310 -17.19 -0.90 12.51
CA ASP A 310 -18.07 0.12 13.09
C ASP A 310 -17.91 0.17 14.62
N ALA A 311 -18.73 0.93 15.34
CA ALA A 311 -18.64 1.07 16.80
C ALA A 311 -18.89 -0.24 17.58
N ARG A 312 -19.45 -1.27 16.95
CA ARG A 312 -19.84 -2.54 17.57
C ARG A 312 -19.20 -3.77 16.95
N SER A 313 -18.49 -3.59 15.84
CA SER A 313 -17.93 -4.69 15.05
C SER A 313 -16.45 -4.43 14.75
N VAL A 314 -15.61 -5.35 15.21
CA VAL A 314 -14.17 -5.33 15.02
C VAL A 314 -13.72 -6.68 14.48
N LEU A 315 -12.91 -6.66 13.42
CA LEU A 315 -12.21 -7.84 12.92
C LEU A 315 -10.82 -7.86 13.57
N SER A 316 -10.50 -8.95 14.26
CA SER A 316 -9.18 -9.14 14.87
C SER A 316 -8.44 -10.26 14.16
N TYR A 317 -7.23 -9.97 13.76
CA TYR A 317 -6.29 -10.92 13.16
C TYR A 317 -5.07 -11.09 14.06
N ARG A 318 -4.42 -12.24 13.92
CA ARG A 318 -3.00 -12.40 14.22
C ARG A 318 -2.29 -12.33 12.89
N THR A 319 -1.45 -11.33 12.70
CA THR A 319 -0.67 -11.20 11.46
C THR A 319 0.76 -11.62 11.73
N HIS A 320 1.27 -12.52 10.90
CA HIS A 320 2.67 -12.93 10.96
C HIS A 320 3.53 -11.79 10.41
N TYR A 321 4.48 -11.33 11.19
CA TYR A 321 5.50 -10.35 10.80
C TYR A 321 6.82 -11.07 10.55
N VAL A 322 7.50 -10.71 9.47
CA VAL A 322 8.86 -11.15 9.21
C VAL A 322 9.70 -10.00 8.67
N ARG A 323 10.93 -9.85 9.21
CA ARG A 323 11.97 -9.01 8.66
C ARG A 323 13.15 -9.88 8.28
N ALA A 324 13.56 -9.76 7.02
CA ALA A 324 14.59 -10.62 6.44
C ALA A 324 15.59 -9.80 5.61
N ARG A 325 16.88 -10.02 5.84
CA ARG A 325 17.98 -9.34 5.16
C ARG A 325 18.44 -10.12 3.96
N ARG A 326 18.60 -9.46 2.83
CA ARG A 326 19.13 -10.03 1.59
C ARG A 326 20.62 -10.37 1.76
N THR A 327 21.00 -11.63 1.43
CA THR A 327 22.36 -12.15 1.57
C THR A 327 23.01 -12.41 0.21
#